data_60d2af87dcd671715ded85271d78fe84
#
_entry.id   60d2af87dcd671715ded85271d78fe84
#
_cell.length_a   1.000
_cell.length_b   1.000
_cell.length_c   1.000
_cell.angle_alpha   90.00
_cell.angle_beta   90.00
_cell.angle_gamma   90.00
#
_symmetry.space_group_name_H-M   'P 1'
#
loop_
_entity.id
_entity.type
_entity.pdbx_description
1 polymer ?
#
loop_
_entity_poly.entity_id
_entity_poly.type
_entity_poly.pdbx_seq_one_letter_code
_entity_poly.pdbx_strand_id
1 'polypeptide(L)'
;EINLTDEEIKKCSATKGDLLVCEGGAGYGRSAIWDKDYDICLQNHVHRLRPYIDGICEYVYYFMYLLKESNQLVSVGTAMPGLSANRLKGLLLPFPPISEQNRIVAKLGELFPQVEKYSKVQNSLDGLNVAINDKLKQSILQEAIQGKLVPQELTNEPASVLLQRIKEEKQRLVKEGKLK
;
A
#
# COMPACT_ATOMS: atom_id res chain seq x y z
N GLU A 1 29.88 -16.92 -3.77
CA GLU A 1 30.59 -15.95 -4.64
C GLU A 1 30.48 -16.44 -6.08
N ILE A 2 30.06 -15.58 -6.99
CA ILE A 2 29.98 -15.88 -8.41
C ILE A 2 31.19 -15.18 -9.04
N ASN A 3 32.09 -15.92 -9.64
CA ASN A 3 33.21 -15.35 -10.39
C ASN A 3 32.72 -14.99 -11.80
N LEU A 4 32.60 -13.72 -12.06
CA LEU A 4 32.26 -13.18 -13.39
C LEU A 4 33.52 -12.63 -14.05
N THR A 5 33.62 -12.83 -15.35
CA THR A 5 34.68 -12.19 -16.17
C THR A 5 34.34 -10.71 -16.39
N ASP A 6 35.32 -9.88 -16.69
CA ASP A 6 35.13 -8.45 -16.97
C ASP A 6 34.16 -8.20 -18.14
N GLU A 7 34.09 -9.10 -19.11
CA GLU A 7 33.15 -9.02 -20.23
C GLU A 7 31.71 -9.33 -19.78
N GLU A 8 31.53 -10.30 -18.90
CA GLU A 8 30.24 -10.63 -18.32
C GLU A 8 29.73 -9.49 -17.41
N ILE A 9 30.63 -8.92 -16.60
CA ILE A 9 30.31 -7.76 -15.76
C ILE A 9 29.81 -6.61 -16.64
N LYS A 10 30.50 -6.27 -17.74
CA LYS A 10 30.05 -5.20 -18.65
C LYS A 10 28.68 -5.47 -19.28
N LYS A 11 28.35 -6.73 -19.53
CA LYS A 11 27.06 -7.12 -20.13
C LYS A 11 25.92 -7.07 -19.10
N CYS A 12 26.16 -7.45 -17.85
CA CYS A 12 25.13 -7.53 -16.83
C CYS A 12 25.09 -6.35 -15.86
N SER A 13 26.08 -5.43 -15.88
CA SER A 13 26.11 -4.30 -14.94
C SER A 13 25.08 -3.23 -15.27
N ALA A 14 24.41 -2.72 -14.24
CA ALA A 14 23.65 -1.49 -14.28
C ALA A 14 24.42 -0.38 -13.56
N THR A 15 24.44 0.79 -14.17
CA THR A 15 25.07 2.02 -13.66
C THR A 15 24.01 3.07 -13.38
N LYS A 16 24.37 4.12 -12.65
CA LYS A 16 23.47 5.23 -12.34
C LYS A 16 22.82 5.81 -13.62
N GLY A 17 21.49 5.98 -13.58
CA GLY A 17 20.71 6.47 -14.72
C GLY A 17 20.15 5.37 -15.63
N ASP A 18 20.57 4.12 -15.47
CA ASP A 18 19.96 3.01 -16.22
C ASP A 18 18.52 2.76 -15.73
N LEU A 19 17.61 2.53 -16.67
CA LEU A 19 16.24 2.08 -16.38
C LEU A 19 16.21 0.55 -16.39
N LEU A 20 15.78 -0.01 -15.28
CA LEU A 20 15.64 -1.45 -15.06
C LEU A 20 14.17 -1.83 -15.21
N VAL A 21 13.86 -2.85 -15.99
CA VAL A 21 12.49 -3.32 -16.25
C VAL A 21 12.40 -4.80 -15.97
N CYS A 22 11.48 -5.21 -15.11
CA CYS A 22 11.26 -6.60 -14.76
C CYS A 22 10.66 -7.37 -15.95
N GLU A 23 11.31 -8.45 -16.37
CA GLU A 23 10.88 -9.28 -17.50
C GLU A 23 9.71 -10.19 -17.14
N GLY A 24 9.71 -10.81 -15.96
CA GLY A 24 8.81 -11.92 -15.68
C GLY A 24 8.22 -11.95 -14.29
N GLY A 25 7.30 -12.91 -14.09
CA GLY A 25 6.62 -13.13 -12.81
C GLY A 25 5.54 -12.07 -12.51
N ALA A 26 5.07 -12.02 -11.27
CA ALA A 26 4.04 -11.09 -10.82
C ALA A 26 4.44 -9.60 -10.96
N GLY A 27 5.73 -9.35 -11.05
CA GLY A 27 6.30 -7.99 -11.20
C GLY A 27 6.61 -7.58 -12.63
N TYR A 28 6.28 -8.37 -13.66
CA TYR A 28 6.62 -8.04 -15.05
C TYR A 28 6.15 -6.62 -15.43
N GLY A 29 7.00 -5.90 -16.16
CA GLY A 29 6.77 -4.53 -16.57
C GLY A 29 6.98 -3.47 -15.47
N ARG A 30 7.20 -3.86 -14.20
CA ARG A 30 7.66 -2.90 -13.19
C ARG A 30 9.03 -2.40 -13.56
N SER A 31 9.23 -1.11 -13.37
CA SER A 31 10.47 -0.44 -13.73
C SER A 31 11.00 0.41 -12.59
N ALA A 32 12.30 0.65 -12.56
CA ALA A 32 12.98 1.52 -11.62
C ALA A 32 14.22 2.11 -12.27
N ILE A 33 14.59 3.33 -11.91
CA ILE A 33 15.85 3.93 -12.31
C ILE A 33 16.90 3.61 -11.24
N TRP A 34 18.08 3.15 -11.68
CA TRP A 34 19.19 2.94 -10.75
C TRP A 34 19.79 4.29 -10.36
N ASP A 35 19.61 4.72 -9.10
CA ASP A 35 19.98 6.04 -8.59
C ASP A 35 21.26 6.02 -7.72
N LYS A 36 21.89 4.85 -7.54
CA LYS A 36 23.07 4.70 -6.69
C LYS A 36 24.36 5.00 -7.45
N ASP A 37 25.38 5.45 -6.71
CA ASP A 37 26.71 5.79 -7.24
C ASP A 37 27.63 4.57 -7.38
N TYR A 38 27.10 3.35 -7.30
CA TYR A 38 27.83 2.10 -7.53
C TYR A 38 27.09 1.22 -8.51
N ASP A 39 27.85 0.42 -9.24
CA ASP A 39 27.34 -0.52 -10.23
C ASP A 39 26.87 -1.81 -9.57
N ILE A 40 25.85 -2.44 -10.15
CA ILE A 40 25.37 -3.76 -9.74
C ILE A 40 25.32 -4.70 -10.95
N CYS A 41 25.51 -6.00 -10.72
CA CYS A 41 25.23 -7.01 -11.72
C CYS A 41 23.77 -7.44 -11.63
N LEU A 42 23.07 -7.37 -12.75
CA LEU A 42 21.69 -7.77 -12.87
C LEU A 42 21.58 -9.28 -13.03
N GLN A 43 20.60 -9.86 -12.41
CA GLN A 43 20.19 -11.25 -12.65
C GLN A 43 19.41 -11.36 -13.96
N ASN A 44 19.26 -12.59 -14.46
CA ASN A 44 18.32 -12.90 -15.52
C ASN A 44 16.91 -12.41 -15.15
N HIS A 45 16.10 -12.09 -16.16
CA HIS A 45 14.74 -11.56 -15.99
C HIS A 45 14.64 -10.08 -15.58
N VAL A 46 15.71 -9.31 -15.75
CA VAL A 46 15.70 -7.85 -15.68
C VAL A 46 16.29 -7.28 -16.96
N HIS A 47 15.51 -6.49 -17.67
CA HIS A 47 16.01 -5.73 -18.82
C HIS A 47 16.66 -4.45 -18.32
N ARG A 48 17.80 -4.10 -18.93
CA ARG A 48 18.49 -2.83 -18.72
C ARG A 48 18.33 -1.96 -19.97
N LEU A 49 17.80 -0.77 -19.79
CA LEU A 49 17.73 0.26 -20.79
C LEU A 49 18.73 1.37 -20.42
N ARG A 50 19.79 1.50 -21.19
CA ARG A 50 20.82 2.52 -21.00
C ARG A 50 20.59 3.67 -21.97
N PRO A 51 20.44 4.91 -21.50
CA PRO A 51 20.17 6.03 -22.36
C PRO A 51 21.43 6.45 -23.13
N TYR A 52 21.24 6.93 -24.35
CA TYR A 52 22.29 7.63 -25.10
C TYR A 52 22.32 9.13 -24.81
N ILE A 53 21.24 9.65 -24.21
CA ILE A 53 21.05 11.06 -23.83
C ILE A 53 20.47 11.04 -22.40
N ASP A 54 21.10 11.79 -21.51
CA ASP A 54 20.66 11.89 -20.12
C ASP A 54 19.25 12.47 -20.01
N GLY A 55 18.48 11.99 -19.02
CA GLY A 55 17.12 12.43 -18.73
C GLY A 55 16.01 11.70 -19.50
N ILE A 56 16.34 10.87 -20.50
CA ILE A 56 15.34 10.09 -21.26
C ILE A 56 14.75 8.98 -20.40
N CYS A 57 15.56 8.33 -19.57
CA CYS A 57 15.10 7.20 -18.75
C CYS A 57 14.00 7.58 -17.78
N GLU A 58 13.99 8.79 -17.25
CA GLU A 58 12.94 9.30 -16.36
C GLU A 58 11.58 9.39 -17.07
N TYR A 59 11.59 9.87 -18.32
CA TYR A 59 10.38 9.91 -19.12
C TYR A 59 9.88 8.50 -19.48
N VAL A 60 10.79 7.62 -19.92
CA VAL A 60 10.46 6.22 -20.24
C VAL A 60 9.97 5.48 -19.00
N TYR A 61 10.51 5.76 -17.82
CA TYR A 61 10.02 5.21 -16.54
C TYR A 61 8.53 5.51 -16.34
N TYR A 62 8.10 6.76 -16.48
CA TYR A 62 6.70 7.13 -16.33
C TYR A 62 5.80 6.52 -17.40
N PHE A 63 6.31 6.36 -18.62
CA PHE A 63 5.60 5.65 -19.68
C PHE A 63 5.39 4.16 -19.32
N MET A 64 6.44 3.49 -18.88
CA MET A 64 6.35 2.09 -18.43
C MET A 64 5.39 1.95 -17.23
N TYR A 65 5.43 2.89 -16.30
CA TYR A 65 4.52 2.95 -15.17
C TYR A 65 3.06 3.05 -15.66
N LEU A 66 2.76 3.96 -16.60
CA LEU A 66 1.44 4.12 -17.19
C LEU A 66 0.96 2.82 -17.85
N LEU A 67 1.78 2.20 -18.69
CA LEU A 67 1.43 0.95 -19.36
C LEU A 67 1.14 -0.18 -18.37
N LYS A 68 1.89 -0.25 -17.28
CA LYS A 68 1.71 -1.25 -16.23
C LYS A 68 0.41 -1.03 -15.46
N GLU A 69 0.16 0.18 -14.98
CA GLU A 69 -1.03 0.52 -14.19
C GLU A 69 -2.33 0.45 -15.01
N SER A 70 -2.26 0.78 -16.32
CA SER A 70 -3.41 0.67 -17.22
C SER A 70 -3.62 -0.73 -17.81
N ASN A 71 -2.85 -1.74 -17.38
CA ASN A 71 -2.88 -3.12 -17.89
C ASN A 71 -2.71 -3.23 -19.42
N GLN A 72 -1.97 -2.29 -20.03
CA GLN A 72 -1.68 -2.29 -21.47
C GLN A 72 -0.47 -3.16 -21.84
N LEU A 73 0.31 -3.59 -20.86
CA LEU A 73 1.37 -4.58 -21.07
C LEU A 73 0.74 -5.97 -21.19
N VAL A 74 0.30 -6.32 -22.40
CA VAL A 74 -0.29 -7.64 -22.66
C VAL A 74 0.76 -8.73 -22.47
N SER A 75 0.54 -9.66 -21.56
CA SER A 75 1.39 -10.84 -21.41
C SER A 75 0.97 -11.92 -22.43
N VAL A 76 1.93 -12.61 -23.03
CA VAL A 76 1.68 -13.81 -23.84
C VAL A 76 2.17 -15.00 -23.05
N GLY A 77 1.26 -15.92 -22.77
CA GLY A 77 1.53 -17.15 -22.03
C GLY A 77 0.59 -17.29 -20.84
N THR A 78 -0.02 -18.45 -20.74
CA THR A 78 -0.99 -18.76 -19.67
C THR A 78 -0.32 -19.12 -18.34
N ALA A 79 0.95 -19.54 -18.36
CA ALA A 79 1.65 -20.04 -17.17
C ALA A 79 2.50 -18.98 -16.45
N MET A 80 3.16 -18.08 -17.19
CA MET A 80 3.94 -16.98 -16.60
C MET A 80 3.83 -15.71 -17.44
N PRO A 81 3.25 -14.64 -16.89
CA PRO A 81 3.24 -13.36 -17.58
C PRO A 81 4.65 -12.83 -17.71
N GLY A 82 5.01 -12.33 -18.90
CA GLY A 82 6.35 -11.81 -19.16
C GLY A 82 6.40 -10.77 -20.26
N LEU A 83 7.36 -9.88 -20.13
CA LEU A 83 7.72 -8.84 -21.09
C LEU A 83 9.07 -9.17 -21.68
N SER A 84 9.10 -9.96 -22.76
CA SER A 84 10.36 -10.30 -23.43
C SER A 84 11.03 -9.06 -24.04
N ALA A 85 12.35 -9.15 -24.30
CA ALA A 85 13.11 -8.06 -24.90
C ALA A 85 12.55 -7.61 -26.26
N ASN A 86 12.04 -8.54 -27.08
CA ASN A 86 11.43 -8.19 -28.37
C ASN A 86 10.12 -7.42 -28.20
N ARG A 87 9.32 -7.74 -27.18
CA ARG A 87 8.09 -7.01 -26.88
C ARG A 87 8.38 -5.64 -26.30
N LEU A 88 9.36 -5.54 -25.42
CA LEU A 88 9.80 -4.26 -24.87
C LEU A 88 10.28 -3.32 -25.99
N LYS A 89 11.06 -3.83 -26.95
CA LYS A 89 11.50 -3.09 -28.14
C LYS A 89 10.36 -2.71 -29.09
N GLY A 90 9.27 -3.45 -29.10
CA GLY A 90 8.09 -3.19 -29.92
C GLY A 90 7.07 -2.22 -29.32
N LEU A 91 7.30 -1.71 -28.12
CA LEU A 91 6.41 -0.72 -27.52
C LEU A 91 6.50 0.60 -28.25
N LEU A 92 5.36 1.15 -28.61
CA LEU A 92 5.26 2.48 -29.25
C LEU A 92 5.27 3.55 -28.16
N LEU A 93 6.40 4.23 -28.05
CA LEU A 93 6.62 5.32 -27.11
C LEU A 93 6.30 6.66 -27.78
N PRO A 94 5.37 7.49 -27.27
CA PRO A 94 5.30 8.90 -27.66
C PRO A 94 6.62 9.59 -27.29
N PHE A 95 7.25 10.27 -28.22
CA PHE A 95 8.60 10.80 -28.01
C PHE A 95 8.65 12.32 -28.32
N PRO A 96 8.17 13.18 -27.39
CA PRO A 96 8.25 14.61 -27.54
C PRO A 96 9.69 15.12 -27.43
N PRO A 97 9.99 16.40 -27.77
CA PRO A 97 11.30 16.98 -27.57
C PRO A 97 11.78 16.85 -26.13
N ILE A 98 13.08 16.73 -25.92
CA ILE A 98 13.69 16.48 -24.59
C ILE A 98 13.30 17.55 -23.55
N SER A 99 13.17 18.81 -23.97
CA SER A 99 12.71 19.90 -23.10
C SER A 99 11.29 19.69 -22.58
N GLU A 100 10.43 19.05 -23.37
CA GLU A 100 9.08 18.71 -22.98
C GLU A 100 9.06 17.46 -22.08
N GLN A 101 9.84 16.45 -22.42
CA GLN A 101 10.04 15.28 -21.54
C GLN A 101 10.44 15.73 -20.12
N ASN A 102 11.43 16.62 -20.01
CA ASN A 102 11.90 17.13 -18.73
C ASN A 102 10.80 17.90 -17.97
N ARG A 103 9.98 18.69 -18.66
CA ARG A 103 8.83 19.39 -18.03
C ARG A 103 7.78 18.39 -17.52
N ILE A 104 7.49 17.35 -18.28
CA ILE A 104 6.56 16.28 -17.90
C ILE A 104 7.08 15.56 -16.65
N VAL A 105 8.33 15.14 -16.66
CA VAL A 105 8.98 14.44 -15.55
C VAL A 105 8.95 15.30 -14.28
N ALA A 106 9.36 16.57 -14.38
CA ALA A 106 9.34 17.49 -13.26
C ALA A 106 7.92 17.65 -12.67
N LYS A 107 6.92 17.78 -13.53
CA LYS A 107 5.52 17.92 -13.09
C LYS A 107 4.97 16.67 -12.43
N LEU A 108 5.28 15.49 -12.96
CA LEU A 108 4.88 14.21 -12.34
C LEU A 108 5.58 13.99 -11.00
N GLY A 109 6.86 14.34 -10.89
CA GLY A 109 7.61 14.29 -9.63
C GLY A 109 7.05 15.22 -8.54
N GLU A 110 6.45 16.36 -8.93
CA GLU A 110 5.74 17.24 -8.01
C GLU A 110 4.37 16.68 -7.59
N LEU A 111 3.63 16.10 -8.52
CA LEU A 111 2.23 15.70 -8.30
C LEU A 111 2.10 14.36 -7.56
N PHE A 112 2.92 13.36 -7.84
CA PHE A 112 2.79 12.03 -7.24
C PHE A 112 2.87 12.02 -5.71
N PRO A 113 3.80 12.76 -5.07
CA PRO A 113 3.80 12.84 -3.61
C PRO A 113 2.52 13.46 -3.02
N GLN A 114 1.89 14.38 -3.75
CA GLN A 114 0.61 14.99 -3.33
C GLN A 114 -0.54 13.97 -3.42
N VAL A 115 -0.58 13.18 -4.50
CA VAL A 115 -1.56 12.10 -4.68
C VAL A 115 -1.40 11.04 -3.58
N GLU A 116 -0.17 10.65 -3.26
CA GLU A 116 0.09 9.70 -2.16
C GLU A 116 -0.37 10.25 -0.80
N LYS A 117 -0.10 11.52 -0.52
CA LYS A 117 -0.56 12.18 0.70
C LYS A 117 -2.09 12.19 0.77
N TYR A 118 -2.75 12.55 -0.32
CA TYR A 118 -4.20 12.52 -0.41
C TYR A 118 -4.76 11.10 -0.15
N SER A 119 -4.20 10.09 -0.78
CA SER A 119 -4.61 8.70 -0.61
C SER A 119 -4.51 8.23 0.85
N LYS A 120 -3.44 8.59 1.55
CA LYS A 120 -3.29 8.27 2.99
C LYS A 120 -4.38 8.92 3.84
N VAL A 121 -4.70 10.18 3.59
CA VAL A 121 -5.75 10.91 4.32
C VAL A 121 -7.13 10.32 4.02
N GLN A 122 -7.40 10.01 2.75
CA GLN A 122 -8.66 9.39 2.33
C GLN A 122 -8.87 8.02 2.99
N ASN A 123 -7.85 7.16 2.98
CA ASN A 123 -7.92 5.85 3.63
C ASN A 123 -8.17 5.96 5.15
N SER A 124 -7.59 6.97 5.81
CA SER A 124 -7.83 7.23 7.22
C SER A 124 -9.27 7.67 7.47
N LEU A 125 -9.82 8.53 6.62
CA LEU A 125 -11.21 8.98 6.69
C LEU A 125 -12.18 7.81 6.49
N ASP A 126 -11.93 6.96 5.50
CA ASP A 126 -12.76 5.79 5.22
C ASP A 126 -12.74 4.81 6.41
N GLY A 127 -11.58 4.58 7.03
CA GLY A 127 -11.46 3.80 8.24
C GLY A 127 -12.27 4.37 9.43
N LEU A 128 -12.25 5.68 9.60
CA LEU A 128 -13.08 6.35 10.62
C LEU A 128 -14.58 6.22 10.32
N ASN A 129 -14.99 6.39 9.08
CA ASN A 129 -16.40 6.26 8.67
C ASN A 129 -16.94 4.85 8.91
N VAL A 130 -16.15 3.81 8.67
CA VAL A 130 -16.51 2.41 8.97
C VAL A 130 -16.65 2.20 10.47
N ALA A 131 -15.74 2.75 11.27
CA ALA A 131 -15.72 2.54 12.73
C ALA A 131 -16.72 3.40 13.52
N ILE A 132 -17.31 4.46 12.92
CA ILE A 132 -18.08 5.48 13.64
C ILE A 132 -19.31 4.89 14.36
N ASN A 133 -20.03 3.97 13.70
CA ASN A 133 -21.23 3.37 14.27
C ASN A 133 -20.93 2.53 15.52
N ASP A 134 -19.86 1.78 15.50
CA ASP A 134 -19.47 0.93 16.63
C ASP A 134 -18.93 1.77 17.80
N LYS A 135 -18.12 2.80 17.49
CA LYS A 135 -17.66 3.75 18.51
C LYS A 135 -18.80 4.52 19.15
N LEU A 136 -19.80 4.91 18.36
CA LEU A 136 -20.99 5.59 18.88
C LEU A 136 -21.77 4.69 19.83
N LYS A 137 -22.03 3.43 19.44
CA LYS A 137 -22.68 2.44 20.31
C LYS A 137 -21.91 2.23 21.61
N GLN A 138 -20.59 2.08 21.53
CA GLN A 138 -19.74 1.94 22.72
C GLN A 138 -19.82 3.16 23.64
N SER A 139 -19.78 4.36 23.06
CA SER A 139 -19.90 5.61 23.83
C SER A 139 -21.26 5.71 24.54
N ILE A 140 -22.35 5.42 23.82
CA ILE A 140 -23.70 5.42 24.40
C ILE A 140 -23.82 4.41 25.57
N LEU A 141 -23.30 3.19 25.37
CA LEU A 141 -23.29 2.17 26.42
C LEU A 141 -22.46 2.60 27.62
N GLN A 142 -21.32 3.23 27.39
CA GLN A 142 -20.48 3.75 28.49
C GLN A 142 -21.19 4.83 29.29
N GLU A 143 -21.83 5.79 28.63
CA GLU A 143 -22.62 6.82 29.31
C GLU A 143 -23.82 6.23 30.08
N ALA A 144 -24.49 5.21 29.51
CA ALA A 144 -25.57 4.50 30.15
C ALA A 144 -25.14 3.79 31.45
N ILE A 145 -24.01 3.03 31.39
CA ILE A 145 -23.49 2.30 32.55
C ILE A 145 -23.00 3.25 33.65
N GLN A 146 -22.46 4.43 33.25
CA GLN A 146 -22.06 5.47 34.21
C GLN A 146 -23.23 6.25 34.82
N GLY A 147 -24.45 5.95 34.41
CA GLY A 147 -25.67 6.64 34.90
C GLY A 147 -25.80 8.08 34.41
N LYS A 148 -25.12 8.42 33.31
CA LYS A 148 -25.15 9.77 32.72
C LYS A 148 -26.17 9.93 31.60
N LEU A 149 -26.63 8.81 31.01
CA LEU A 149 -27.57 8.83 29.90
C LEU A 149 -29.00 9.20 30.31
N VAL A 150 -29.38 8.84 31.51
CA VAL A 150 -30.72 9.11 32.05
C VAL A 150 -30.58 9.84 33.38
N PRO A 151 -31.37 10.91 33.64
CA PRO A 151 -31.39 11.55 34.97
C PRO A 151 -31.74 10.55 36.04
N GLN A 152 -31.04 10.62 37.19
CA GLN A 152 -31.37 9.78 38.35
C GLN A 152 -32.61 10.33 39.05
N GLU A 153 -33.60 9.46 39.27
CA GLU A 153 -34.77 9.81 40.03
C GLU A 153 -34.55 9.58 41.53
N LEU A 154 -34.74 10.61 42.33
CA LEU A 154 -34.53 10.59 43.76
C LEU A 154 -35.50 9.64 44.51
N THR A 155 -36.56 9.24 43.82
CA THR A 155 -37.56 8.29 44.34
C THR A 155 -37.14 6.83 44.20
N ASN A 156 -36.10 6.55 43.43
CA ASN A 156 -35.61 5.20 43.23
C ASN A 156 -34.91 4.66 44.49
N GLU A 157 -35.10 3.38 44.76
CA GLU A 157 -34.44 2.67 45.84
C GLU A 157 -32.91 2.76 45.74
N PRO A 158 -32.20 3.09 46.84
CA PRO A 158 -30.73 3.12 46.82
C PRO A 158 -30.14 1.76 46.49
N ALA A 159 -29.01 1.75 45.75
CA ALA A 159 -28.31 0.52 45.33
C ALA A 159 -27.93 -0.37 46.55
N SER A 160 -27.68 0.22 47.71
CA SER A 160 -27.39 -0.51 48.96
C SER A 160 -28.53 -1.43 49.39
N VAL A 161 -29.79 -0.95 49.27
CA VAL A 161 -30.99 -1.74 49.63
C VAL A 161 -31.17 -2.90 48.66
N LEU A 162 -31.00 -2.65 47.36
CA LEU A 162 -31.04 -3.70 46.34
C LEU A 162 -29.95 -4.78 46.57
N LEU A 163 -28.74 -4.37 46.88
CA LEU A 163 -27.62 -5.29 47.16
C LEU A 163 -27.90 -6.13 48.42
N GLN A 164 -28.51 -5.55 49.44
CA GLN A 164 -28.86 -6.29 50.64
C GLN A 164 -29.93 -7.34 50.35
N ARG A 165 -30.95 -6.99 49.59
CA ARG A 165 -32.01 -7.91 49.17
C ARG A 165 -31.45 -9.08 48.33
N ILE A 166 -30.54 -8.79 47.40
CA ILE A 166 -29.86 -9.83 46.62
C ILE A 166 -29.05 -10.77 47.51
N LYS A 167 -28.36 -10.23 48.52
CA LYS A 167 -27.57 -11.02 49.47
C LYS A 167 -28.44 -11.95 50.32
N GLU A 168 -29.58 -11.46 50.81
CA GLU A 168 -30.56 -12.23 51.59
C GLU A 168 -31.17 -13.35 50.74
N GLU A 169 -31.57 -13.05 49.50
CA GLU A 169 -32.11 -14.03 48.57
C GLU A 169 -31.09 -15.13 48.23
N LYS A 170 -29.83 -14.74 48.00
CA LYS A 170 -28.73 -15.70 47.76
C LYS A 170 -28.55 -16.62 48.97
N GLN A 171 -28.59 -16.10 50.21
CA GLN A 171 -28.50 -16.92 51.41
C GLN A 171 -29.68 -17.88 51.55
N ARG A 172 -30.89 -17.45 51.17
CA ARG A 172 -32.07 -18.30 51.17
C ARG A 172 -31.94 -19.45 50.20
N LEU A 173 -31.53 -19.16 48.98
CA LEU A 173 -31.34 -20.18 47.92
C LEU A 173 -30.24 -21.19 48.28
N VAL A 174 -29.18 -20.75 48.95
CA VAL A 174 -28.12 -21.67 49.45
C VAL A 174 -28.69 -22.57 50.57
N LYS A 175 -29.51 -22.05 51.52
CA LYS A 175 -30.15 -22.85 52.56
C LYS A 175 -31.16 -23.86 52.01
N GLU A 176 -31.83 -23.52 50.91
CA GLU A 176 -32.77 -24.39 50.20
C GLU A 176 -32.05 -25.42 49.28
N GLY A 177 -30.72 -25.41 49.22
CA GLY A 177 -29.95 -26.34 48.40
C GLY A 177 -30.07 -26.08 46.87
N LYS A 178 -30.63 -24.94 46.48
CA LYS A 178 -30.84 -24.56 45.08
C LYS A 178 -29.63 -23.84 44.47
N LEU A 179 -28.71 -23.38 45.31
CA LEU A 179 -27.43 -22.74 44.90
C LEU A 179 -26.31 -23.37 45.73
N LYS A 180 -25.18 -23.63 45.05
CA LYS A 180 -23.91 -24.07 45.68
C LYS A 180 -22.99 -22.90 45.95
#